data_a5f666e48f1472718a3caadc69abc359
#
_entry.id   a5f666e48f1472718a3caadc69abc359
#
_cell.length_a   1.000
_cell.length_b   1.000
_cell.length_c   1.000
_cell.angle_alpha   90.00
_cell.angle_beta   90.00
_cell.angle_gamma   90.00
#
_symmetry.space_group_name_H-M   'P 1'
#
loop_
_entity.id
_entity.type
_entity.pdbx_description
1 polymer ?
#
loop_
_entity_poly.entity_id
_entity_poly.type
_entity_poly.pdbx_seq_one_letter_code
_entity_poly.pdbx_strand_id
1 'polypeptide(L)' 'MSQAVDVDKREAASSAKRAAGVEAATKIWHTKTVPNAAKAAEWVNKTPPQGAGEASFSTRSDGSVDVYYFM' A
#
# COMPACT_ATOMS: atom_id res chain seq x y z
N MET A 1 17.60 8.58 -19.05
CA MET A 1 16.56 7.61 -18.71
C MET A 1 15.92 7.96 -17.39
N SER A 2 14.64 8.03 -17.38
CA SER A 2 13.94 8.33 -16.13
C SER A 2 13.80 7.05 -15.30
N GLN A 3 14.00 7.19 -14.02
CA GLN A 3 13.72 6.11 -13.10
C GLN A 3 12.22 6.09 -12.77
N ALA A 4 11.72 4.92 -12.56
CA ALA A 4 10.39 4.81 -12.00
C ALA A 4 10.42 5.42 -10.60
N VAL A 5 9.55 6.39 -10.37
CA VAL A 5 9.42 7.01 -9.05
C VAL A 5 8.36 6.23 -8.29
N ASP A 6 8.73 5.70 -7.13
CA ASP A 6 7.75 5.06 -6.27
C ASP A 6 6.72 6.08 -5.84
N VAL A 7 5.48 5.77 -6.12
CA VAL A 7 4.38 6.62 -5.68
C VAL A 7 4.30 6.54 -4.17
N ASP A 8 4.30 7.70 -3.52
CA ASP A 8 4.12 7.77 -2.09
C ASP A 8 2.80 7.08 -1.69
N LYS A 9 2.84 6.38 -0.59
CA LYS A 9 1.69 5.65 -0.04
C LYS A 9 0.44 6.52 0.07
N ARG A 10 0.59 7.74 0.55
CA ARG A 10 -0.52 8.68 0.67
C ARG A 10 -1.08 9.06 -0.69
N GLU A 11 -0.22 9.32 -1.64
CA GLU A 11 -0.61 9.66 -3.00
C GLU A 11 -1.30 8.50 -3.70
N ALA A 12 -0.78 7.27 -3.53
CA ALA A 12 -1.40 6.08 -4.08
C ALA A 12 -2.81 5.88 -3.52
N ALA A 13 -2.99 6.05 -2.22
CA ALA A 13 -4.29 5.93 -1.58
C ALA A 13 -5.27 7.02 -2.08
N SER A 14 -4.80 8.25 -2.19
CA SER A 14 -5.62 9.36 -2.68
C SER A 14 -6.06 9.13 -4.12
N SER A 15 -5.16 8.66 -4.97
CA SER A 15 -5.45 8.35 -6.36
C SER A 15 -6.48 7.23 -6.48
N ALA A 16 -6.34 6.16 -5.68
CA ALA A 16 -7.27 5.05 -5.67
C ALA A 16 -8.66 5.48 -5.22
N LYS A 17 -8.74 6.34 -4.21
CA LYS A 17 -10.02 6.87 -3.71
C LYS A 17 -10.71 7.72 -4.77
N ARG A 18 -9.98 8.57 -5.47
CA ARG A 18 -10.54 9.37 -6.57
C ARG A 18 -11.08 8.47 -7.68
N ALA A 19 -10.32 7.44 -8.05
CA ALA A 19 -10.74 6.50 -9.08
C ALA A 19 -11.99 5.73 -8.68
N ALA A 20 -12.15 5.42 -7.39
CA ALA A 20 -13.31 4.71 -6.87
C ALA A 20 -14.50 5.62 -6.54
N GLY A 21 -14.35 6.94 -6.67
CA GLY A 21 -15.39 7.90 -6.32
C GLY A 21 -15.62 8.00 -4.82
N VAL A 22 -14.61 7.71 -4.01
CA VAL A 22 -14.68 7.70 -2.55
C VAL A 22 -14.10 9.01 -2.02
N GLU A 23 -14.74 9.58 -1.00
CA GLU A 23 -14.24 10.79 -0.35
C GLU A 23 -12.88 10.54 0.31
N ALA A 24 -12.03 11.56 0.32
CA ALA A 24 -10.67 11.47 0.84
C ALA A 24 -10.61 11.00 2.30
N ALA A 25 -11.60 11.37 3.11
CA ALA A 25 -11.65 10.98 4.53
C ALA A 25 -12.10 9.54 4.76
N THR A 26 -12.71 8.91 3.76
CA THR A 26 -13.19 7.53 3.87
C THR A 26 -12.03 6.56 3.72
N LYS A 27 -11.85 5.68 4.69
CA LYS A 27 -10.82 4.63 4.59
C LYS A 27 -11.33 3.48 3.74
N ILE A 28 -10.49 2.99 2.86
CA ILE A 28 -10.77 1.79 2.05
C ILE A 28 -9.53 0.91 2.02
N TRP A 29 -9.70 -0.34 1.62
CA TRP A 29 -8.58 -1.26 1.44
C TRP A 29 -7.86 -0.97 0.13
N HIS A 30 -6.54 -1.00 0.19
CA HIS A 30 -5.65 -0.85 -0.96
C HIS A 30 -4.73 -2.04 -1.05
N THR A 31 -4.10 -2.23 -2.19
CA THR A 31 -3.10 -3.28 -2.38
C THR A 31 -1.80 -2.69 -2.93
N LYS A 32 -0.69 -3.30 -2.54
CA LYS A 32 0.63 -2.99 -3.07
C LYS A 32 1.44 -4.28 -3.11
N THR A 33 2.00 -4.60 -4.26
CA THR A 33 2.91 -5.74 -4.36
C THR A 33 4.34 -5.26 -4.20
N VAL A 34 5.07 -5.90 -3.32
CA VAL A 34 6.48 -5.59 -3.03
C VAL A 34 7.33 -6.83 -3.21
N PRO A 35 8.66 -6.68 -3.44
CA PRO A 35 9.51 -7.82 -3.80
C PRO A 35 9.81 -8.80 -2.67
N ASN A 36 9.67 -8.40 -1.41
CA ASN A 36 9.98 -9.26 -0.27
C ASN A 36 9.33 -8.76 1.01
N ALA A 37 9.44 -9.56 2.08
CA ALA A 37 8.81 -9.25 3.35
C ALA A 37 9.36 -7.97 4.02
N ALA A 38 10.66 -7.69 3.84
CA ALA A 38 11.25 -6.46 4.40
C ALA A 38 10.63 -5.21 3.77
N LYS A 39 10.40 -5.25 2.47
CA LYS A 39 9.73 -4.15 1.77
C LYS A 39 8.26 -4.03 2.15
N ALA A 40 7.61 -5.15 2.48
CA ALA A 40 6.24 -5.13 2.97
C ALA A 40 6.15 -4.39 4.31
N ALA A 41 7.07 -4.69 5.23
CA ALA A 41 7.14 -4.00 6.50
C ALA A 41 7.42 -2.49 6.32
N GLU A 42 8.35 -2.16 5.43
CA GLU A 42 8.64 -0.77 5.07
C GLU A 42 7.38 -0.04 4.60
N TRP A 43 6.60 -0.68 3.75
CA TRP A 43 5.40 -0.07 3.19
C TRP A 43 4.37 0.26 4.26
N VAL A 44 4.08 -0.68 5.16
CA VAL A 44 3.06 -0.44 6.21
C VAL A 44 3.53 0.53 7.28
N ASN A 45 4.83 0.69 7.44
CA ASN A 45 5.40 1.63 8.39
C ASN A 45 5.59 3.04 7.81
N LYS A 46 5.45 3.23 6.51
CA LYS A 46 5.48 4.56 5.90
C LYS A 46 4.33 5.41 6.43
N THR A 47 4.57 6.70 6.50
CA THR A 47 3.57 7.66 6.99
C THR A 47 2.39 7.80 6.00
N PRO A 48 1.14 7.71 6.45
CA PRO A 48 0.72 7.35 7.81
C PRO A 48 0.84 5.84 8.04
N PRO A 49 1.45 5.40 9.15
CA PRO A 49 1.65 3.98 9.39
C PRO A 49 0.33 3.26 9.68
N GLN A 50 0.22 2.02 9.21
CA GLN A 50 -0.91 1.17 9.56
C GLN A 50 -0.69 0.55 10.94
N GLY A 51 -1.71 0.63 11.77
CA GLY A 51 -1.73 -0.08 13.04
C GLY A 51 -2.21 -1.52 12.90
N ALA A 52 -2.28 -2.21 14.02
CA ALA A 52 -2.81 -3.57 14.08
C ALA A 52 -4.24 -3.61 13.53
N GLY A 53 -4.51 -4.58 12.64
CA GLY A 53 -5.80 -4.71 12.00
C GLY A 53 -5.97 -3.84 10.75
N GLU A 54 -5.03 -2.98 10.45
CA GLU A 54 -5.07 -2.10 9.28
C GLU A 54 -4.18 -2.57 8.13
N ALA A 55 -3.54 -3.71 8.28
CA ALA A 55 -2.73 -4.30 7.22
C ALA A 55 -2.82 -5.82 7.26
N SER A 56 -2.67 -6.42 6.11
CA SER A 56 -2.61 -7.86 5.94
C SER A 56 -1.66 -8.17 4.79
N PHE A 57 -1.18 -9.40 4.72
CA PHE A 57 -0.16 -9.79 3.76
C PHE A 57 -0.48 -11.14 3.14
N SER A 58 -0.09 -11.31 1.88
CA SER A 58 -0.15 -12.59 1.20
C SER A 58 1.16 -12.78 0.44
N THR A 59 1.86 -13.88 0.71
CA THR A 59 3.14 -14.17 0.08
C THR A 59 2.90 -15.00 -1.18
N ARG A 60 3.53 -14.58 -2.29
CA ARG A 60 3.50 -15.31 -3.55
C ARG A 60 4.64 -16.32 -3.61
N SER A 61 4.51 -17.30 -4.49
CA SER A 61 5.51 -18.38 -4.65
C SER A 61 6.89 -17.86 -5.04
N ASP A 62 6.99 -16.69 -5.69
CA ASP A 62 8.25 -16.08 -6.08
C ASP A 62 8.92 -15.25 -4.97
N GLY A 63 8.31 -15.21 -3.78
CA GLY A 63 8.81 -14.45 -2.64
C GLY A 63 8.28 -13.03 -2.56
N SER A 64 7.59 -12.54 -3.57
CA SER A 64 6.94 -11.24 -3.49
C SER A 64 5.76 -11.28 -2.53
N VAL A 65 5.37 -10.11 -2.02
CA VAL A 65 4.31 -10.01 -1.01
C VAL A 65 3.27 -9.01 -1.48
N ASP A 66 2.03 -9.43 -1.44
CA ASP A 66 0.91 -8.52 -1.62
C ASP A 66 0.56 -7.94 -0.24
N VAL A 67 0.60 -6.62 -0.16
CA VAL A 67 0.25 -5.91 1.07
C VAL A 67 -1.15 -5.32 0.88
N TYR A 68 -2.03 -5.62 1.81
CA TYR A 68 -3.35 -5.02 1.88
C TYR A 68 -3.33 -4.03 3.03
N TYR A 69 -3.62 -2.77 2.76
CA TYR A 69 -3.56 -1.75 3.79
C TYR A 69 -4.81 -0.88 3.77
N PHE A 70 -5.28 -0.51 4.96
CA PHE A 70 -6.52 0.23 5.17
C PHE A 70 -6.17 1.69 5.49
N MET A 71 -6.55 2.57 4.59
CA MET A 71 -6.29 3.99 4.83
C MET A 71 -7.20 4.91 4.02
#